data_7a9ba45ad523917f35487b0a8c4d693c
#
_entry.id   7a9ba45ad523917f35487b0a8c4d693c
#
_cell.length_a   1.000
_cell.length_b   1.000
_cell.length_c   1.000
_cell.angle_alpha   90.00
_cell.angle_beta   90.00
_cell.angle_gamma   90.00
#
_symmetry.space_group_name_H-M   'P 1'
#
loop_
_entity.id
_entity.type
_entity.pdbx_description
1 polymer ?
#
loop_
_entity_poly.entity_id
_entity_poly.type
_entity_poly.pdbx_seq_one_letter_code
_entity_poly.pdbx_strand_id
1 'polypeptide(L)'
;MDRKEKRELKKDKSLICGLYNIIDKYLPRLFIMFENLTDVRQQGKVTYDMKVICVTRLFGLLCGLTTMNSLTNKFNNELTIETLSKITNTKLDDLPHYDTINDVFDDLSIEELRKIQKYIVYTLIRSKMFDKFRYNGKFQLLIDGTGLVSFNQKHCDHCLVKKHSDGHFSYEHHVLEAKLVFDSFVLSIDSEFIENPNPDVINIKKTRLRNESL
;
A
#
# COMPACT_ATOMS: atom_id res chain seq x y z
N MET A 1 19.38 -27.94 4.62
CA MET A 1 19.53 -26.55 4.13
C MET A 1 20.94 -26.37 3.56
N ASP A 2 21.01 -26.01 2.29
CA ASP A 2 22.27 -25.81 1.55
C ASP A 2 23.00 -24.54 2.01
N ARG A 3 24.33 -24.46 1.71
CA ARG A 3 25.16 -23.25 1.99
C ARG A 3 24.61 -21.98 1.31
N LYS A 4 24.01 -22.11 0.13
CA LYS A 4 23.41 -21.00 -0.62
C LYS A 4 22.17 -20.48 0.11
N GLU A 5 21.26 -21.37 0.50
CA GLU A 5 20.06 -21.05 1.27
C GLU A 5 20.40 -20.32 2.59
N LYS A 6 21.42 -20.83 3.32
CA LYS A 6 21.88 -20.18 4.57
C LYS A 6 22.39 -18.75 4.34
N ARG A 7 23.06 -18.48 3.20
CA ARG A 7 23.53 -17.13 2.87
C ARG A 7 22.38 -16.19 2.51
N GLU A 8 21.40 -16.67 1.75
CA GLU A 8 20.21 -15.90 1.40
C GLU A 8 19.41 -15.51 2.64
N LEU A 9 19.12 -16.45 3.53
CA LEU A 9 18.43 -16.18 4.80
C LEU A 9 19.15 -15.17 5.69
N LYS A 10 20.48 -15.26 5.78
CA LYS A 10 21.28 -14.26 6.52
C LYS A 10 21.22 -12.88 5.89
N LYS A 11 21.17 -12.82 4.56
CA LYS A 11 21.04 -11.57 3.80
C LYS A 11 19.68 -10.93 4.06
N ASP A 12 18.61 -11.72 4.03
CA ASP A 12 17.26 -11.26 4.30
C ASP A 12 17.12 -10.75 5.74
N LYS A 13 17.63 -11.48 6.73
CA LYS A 13 17.68 -11.00 8.12
C LYS A 13 18.42 -9.67 8.25
N SER A 14 19.58 -9.53 7.61
CA SER A 14 20.36 -8.29 7.63
C SER A 14 19.59 -7.13 6.97
N LEU A 15 18.90 -7.42 5.86
CA LEU A 15 18.06 -6.45 5.17
C LEU A 15 16.87 -6.01 6.03
N ILE A 16 16.13 -6.93 6.63
CA ILE A 16 15.00 -6.64 7.51
C ILE A 16 15.46 -5.77 8.69
N CYS A 17 16.55 -6.14 9.36
CA CYS A 17 17.08 -5.36 10.48
C CYS A 17 17.51 -3.96 10.04
N GLY A 18 18.17 -3.83 8.90
CA GLY A 18 18.59 -2.55 8.33
C GLY A 18 17.40 -1.64 8.00
N LEU A 19 16.37 -2.20 7.34
CA LEU A 19 15.14 -1.50 7.02
C LEU A 19 14.37 -1.11 8.29
N TYR A 20 14.29 -2.00 9.27
CA TYR A 20 13.68 -1.69 10.56
C TYR A 20 14.32 -0.47 11.21
N ASN A 21 15.65 -0.45 11.30
CA ASN A 21 16.39 0.67 11.91
C ASN A 21 16.15 1.99 11.17
N ILE A 22 16.02 1.95 9.82
CA ILE A 22 15.69 3.13 9.02
C ILE A 22 14.27 3.59 9.32
N ILE A 23 13.31 2.68 9.31
CA ILE A 23 11.90 2.99 9.57
C ILE A 23 11.73 3.53 10.99
N ASP A 24 12.30 2.87 11.99
CA ASP A 24 12.21 3.28 13.39
C ASP A 24 12.82 4.68 13.61
N LYS A 25 13.95 4.97 12.95
CA LYS A 25 14.60 6.28 13.01
C LYS A 25 13.79 7.40 12.36
N TYR A 26 13.24 7.17 11.18
CA TYR A 26 12.61 8.23 10.38
C TYR A 26 11.08 8.26 10.50
N LEU A 27 10.47 7.15 10.87
CA LEU A 27 9.02 6.97 11.01
C LEU A 27 8.67 6.29 12.35
N PRO A 28 9.10 6.84 13.51
CA PRO A 28 9.04 6.15 14.80
C PRO A 28 7.62 5.78 15.26
N ARG A 29 6.58 6.39 14.70
CA ARG A 29 5.19 6.09 15.04
C ARG A 29 4.53 5.08 14.10
N LEU A 30 5.20 4.63 13.02
CA LEU A 30 4.59 3.79 12.01
C LEU A 30 4.06 2.46 12.59
N PHE A 31 4.88 1.78 13.37
CA PHE A 31 4.49 0.48 13.96
C PHE A 31 3.41 0.62 15.03
N ILE A 32 3.39 1.75 15.76
CA ILE A 32 2.30 2.08 16.70
C ILE A 32 1.00 2.35 15.92
N MET A 33 1.08 3.01 14.77
CA MET A 33 -0.11 3.23 13.93
C MET A 33 -0.67 1.92 13.38
N PHE A 34 0.18 0.95 13.03
CA PHE A 34 -0.27 -0.40 12.65
C PHE A 34 -0.97 -1.13 13.81
N GLU A 35 -0.44 -1.02 15.02
CA GLU A 35 -1.04 -1.62 16.22
C GLU A 35 -2.42 -1.04 16.55
N ASN A 36 -2.63 0.24 16.24
CA ASN A 36 -3.88 0.95 16.52
C ASN A 36 -4.89 0.93 15.36
N LEU A 37 -4.66 0.16 14.30
CA LEU A 37 -5.66 -0.05 13.27
C LEU A 37 -6.85 -0.81 13.83
N THR A 38 -8.04 -0.43 13.39
CA THR A 38 -9.28 -1.11 13.78
C THR A 38 -9.30 -2.53 13.23
N ASP A 39 -9.35 -3.50 14.14
CA ASP A 39 -9.47 -4.92 13.80
C ASP A 39 -10.94 -5.34 13.87
N VAL A 40 -11.56 -5.56 12.73
CA VAL A 40 -12.98 -5.95 12.61
C VAL A 40 -13.22 -7.44 12.83
N ARG A 41 -12.16 -8.25 12.96
CA ARG A 41 -12.25 -9.67 13.17
C ARG A 41 -12.81 -10.01 14.54
N GLN A 42 -13.43 -11.20 14.66
CA GLN A 42 -13.90 -11.71 15.94
C GLN A 42 -12.72 -11.97 16.89
N GLN A 43 -12.56 -11.15 17.92
CA GLN A 43 -11.38 -11.12 18.80
C GLN A 43 -11.01 -12.47 19.41
N GLY A 44 -11.97 -13.32 19.74
CA GLY A 44 -11.70 -14.67 20.26
C GLY A 44 -11.07 -15.67 19.26
N LYS A 45 -10.94 -15.27 17.99
CA LYS A 45 -10.36 -16.09 16.90
C LYS A 45 -9.13 -15.46 16.24
N VAL A 46 -8.65 -14.35 16.78
CA VAL A 46 -7.49 -13.64 16.26
C VAL A 46 -6.21 -14.33 16.72
N THR A 47 -5.44 -14.87 15.79
CA THR A 47 -4.11 -15.47 16.04
C THR A 47 -3.01 -14.43 15.96
N TYR A 48 -3.11 -13.51 15.00
CA TYR A 48 -2.11 -12.46 14.74
C TYR A 48 -2.76 -11.09 14.90
N ASP A 49 -2.16 -10.22 15.70
CA ASP A 49 -2.60 -8.84 15.83
C ASP A 49 -2.33 -8.01 14.56
N MET A 50 -2.92 -6.82 14.47
CA MET A 50 -2.82 -5.93 13.32
C MET A 50 -1.37 -5.54 13.01
N LYS A 51 -0.56 -5.33 14.05
CA LYS A 51 0.85 -5.01 13.91
C LYS A 51 1.63 -6.13 13.22
N VAL A 52 1.42 -7.39 13.64
CA VAL A 52 2.07 -8.57 13.02
C VAL A 52 1.70 -8.67 11.55
N ILE A 53 0.42 -8.53 11.21
CA ILE A 53 -0.07 -8.61 9.83
C ILE A 53 0.56 -7.52 8.96
N CYS A 54 0.47 -6.25 9.41
CA CYS A 54 1.00 -5.12 8.65
C CYS A 54 2.53 -5.16 8.52
N VAL A 55 3.24 -5.54 9.59
CA VAL A 55 4.70 -5.68 9.59
C VAL A 55 5.13 -6.81 8.66
N THR A 56 4.46 -7.96 8.70
CA THR A 56 4.77 -9.07 7.80
C THR A 56 4.60 -8.66 6.33
N ARG A 57 3.50 -7.99 6.00
CA ARG A 57 3.25 -7.52 4.63
C ARG A 57 4.26 -6.46 4.21
N LEU A 58 4.54 -5.47 5.05
CA LEU A 58 5.50 -4.40 4.77
C LEU A 58 6.90 -4.96 4.48
N PHE A 59 7.44 -5.78 5.37
CA PHE A 59 8.80 -6.32 5.19
C PHE A 59 8.86 -7.33 4.06
N GLY A 60 7.80 -8.10 3.81
CA GLY A 60 7.71 -8.95 2.63
C GLY A 60 7.86 -8.15 1.33
N LEU A 61 7.13 -7.04 1.19
CA LEU A 61 7.24 -6.13 0.04
C LEU A 61 8.63 -5.49 -0.07
N LEU A 62 9.19 -5.02 1.04
CA LEU A 62 10.51 -4.40 1.08
C LEU A 62 11.64 -5.40 0.74
N CYS A 63 11.42 -6.70 0.99
CA CYS A 63 12.30 -7.78 0.57
C CYS A 63 12.04 -8.25 -0.88
N GLY A 64 11.16 -7.57 -1.63
CA GLY A 64 10.87 -7.87 -3.04
C GLY A 64 9.87 -9.01 -3.25
N LEU A 65 9.14 -9.45 -2.21
CA LEU A 65 8.12 -10.48 -2.31
C LEU A 65 6.78 -9.83 -2.73
N THR A 66 6.60 -9.67 -4.02
CA THR A 66 5.44 -8.97 -4.60
C THR A 66 4.17 -9.82 -4.64
N THR A 67 4.31 -11.16 -4.70
CA THR A 67 3.15 -12.07 -4.69
C THR A 67 2.87 -12.59 -3.30
N MET A 68 1.58 -12.75 -2.96
CA MET A 68 1.13 -13.26 -1.67
C MET A 68 1.61 -14.71 -1.43
N ASN A 69 1.62 -15.54 -2.48
CA ASN A 69 2.15 -16.90 -2.40
C ASN A 69 3.65 -16.93 -2.05
N SER A 70 4.45 -15.99 -2.59
CA SER A 70 5.87 -15.90 -2.23
C SER A 70 6.09 -15.48 -0.78
N LEU A 71 5.19 -14.65 -0.25
CA LEU A 71 5.21 -14.26 1.16
C LEU A 71 5.07 -15.49 2.07
N THR A 72 4.08 -16.35 1.83
CA THR A 72 3.88 -17.56 2.64
C THR A 72 5.02 -18.58 2.46
N ASN A 73 5.46 -18.83 1.22
CA ASN A 73 6.37 -19.93 0.95
C ASN A 73 7.85 -19.59 1.17
N LYS A 74 8.25 -18.34 0.97
CA LYS A 74 9.67 -17.92 1.06
C LYS A 74 9.97 -17.12 2.32
N PHE A 75 9.02 -16.31 2.78
CA PHE A 75 9.25 -15.42 3.91
C PHE A 75 9.03 -16.12 5.25
N ASN A 76 8.17 -17.13 5.30
CA ASN A 76 7.89 -17.93 6.50
C ASN A 76 9.02 -18.92 6.77
N ASN A 77 10.11 -18.43 7.34
CA ASN A 77 11.28 -19.21 7.73
C ASN A 77 11.78 -18.78 9.12
N GLU A 78 12.50 -19.67 9.78
CA GLU A 78 12.93 -19.52 11.17
C GLU A 78 13.60 -18.15 11.46
N LEU A 79 14.52 -17.69 10.59
CA LEU A 79 15.23 -16.44 10.79
C LEU A 79 14.32 -15.21 10.62
N THR A 80 13.37 -15.26 9.71
CA THR A 80 12.39 -14.19 9.50
C THR A 80 11.41 -14.15 10.65
N ILE A 81 10.88 -15.29 11.09
CA ILE A 81 9.96 -15.43 12.23
C ILE A 81 10.63 -14.84 13.49
N GLU A 82 11.86 -15.25 13.80
CA GLU A 82 12.62 -14.71 14.95
C GLU A 82 12.80 -13.20 14.86
N THR A 83 13.10 -12.70 13.65
CA THR A 83 13.34 -11.26 13.44
C THR A 83 12.05 -10.45 13.58
N LEU A 84 10.95 -10.90 12.96
CA LEU A 84 9.67 -10.21 13.06
C LEU A 84 9.07 -10.33 14.46
N SER A 85 9.26 -11.46 15.17
CA SER A 85 8.88 -11.58 16.58
C SER A 85 9.51 -10.48 17.44
N LYS A 86 10.80 -10.16 17.21
CA LYS A 86 11.49 -9.08 17.91
C LYS A 86 10.96 -7.70 17.53
N ILE A 87 10.70 -7.46 16.24
CA ILE A 87 10.17 -6.18 15.74
C ILE A 87 8.77 -5.91 16.26
N THR A 88 7.92 -6.91 16.27
CA THR A 88 6.53 -6.79 16.72
C THR A 88 6.39 -6.86 18.24
N ASN A 89 7.41 -7.37 18.93
CA ASN A 89 7.38 -7.73 20.34
C ASN A 89 6.29 -8.78 20.65
N THR A 90 6.05 -9.69 19.69
CA THR A 90 5.06 -10.77 19.78
C THR A 90 5.75 -12.08 19.50
N LYS A 91 5.54 -13.09 20.36
CA LYS A 91 6.05 -14.44 20.10
C LYS A 91 5.30 -15.04 18.92
N LEU A 92 6.03 -15.37 17.86
CA LEU A 92 5.48 -15.98 16.66
C LEU A 92 6.07 -17.39 16.51
N ASP A 93 5.22 -18.37 16.25
CA ASP A 93 5.63 -19.72 15.86
C ASP A 93 5.71 -19.85 14.33
N ASP A 94 4.89 -19.07 13.62
CA ASP A 94 4.90 -18.90 12.15
C ASP A 94 4.44 -17.49 11.77
N LEU A 95 4.47 -17.16 10.47
CA LEU A 95 3.94 -15.90 9.96
C LEU A 95 2.50 -16.07 9.46
N PRO A 96 1.70 -14.99 9.43
CA PRO A 96 0.36 -15.03 8.88
C PRO A 96 0.34 -15.58 7.45
N HIS A 97 -0.58 -16.51 7.19
CA HIS A 97 -0.82 -16.99 5.83
C HIS A 97 -1.34 -15.85 4.95
N TYR A 98 -1.06 -15.91 3.66
CA TYR A 98 -1.45 -14.85 2.74
C TYR A 98 -2.97 -14.60 2.68
N ASP A 99 -3.81 -15.65 2.84
CA ASP A 99 -5.26 -15.47 2.90
C ASP A 99 -5.67 -14.64 4.12
N THR A 100 -5.08 -14.91 5.29
CA THR A 100 -5.33 -14.11 6.51
C THR A 100 -4.94 -12.65 6.29
N ILE A 101 -3.83 -12.39 5.59
CA ILE A 101 -3.39 -11.03 5.29
C ILE A 101 -4.38 -10.35 4.33
N ASN A 102 -4.81 -11.05 3.27
CA ASN A 102 -5.79 -10.52 2.32
C ASN A 102 -7.12 -10.20 2.99
N ASP A 103 -7.69 -11.14 3.74
CA ASP A 103 -8.97 -10.96 4.43
C ASP A 103 -8.93 -9.71 5.35
N VAL A 104 -7.82 -9.53 6.07
CA VAL A 104 -7.66 -8.35 6.93
C VAL A 104 -7.55 -7.07 6.11
N PHE A 105 -6.80 -7.08 4.99
CA PHE A 105 -6.62 -5.89 4.17
C PHE A 105 -7.89 -5.51 3.39
N ASP A 106 -8.73 -6.48 3.04
CA ASP A 106 -10.02 -6.23 2.38
C ASP A 106 -11.01 -5.49 3.30
N ASP A 107 -10.89 -5.72 4.62
CA ASP A 107 -11.75 -5.10 5.64
C ASP A 107 -11.15 -3.82 6.27
N LEU A 108 -9.93 -3.42 5.89
CA LEU A 108 -9.28 -2.24 6.46
C LEU A 108 -9.97 -0.93 6.04
N SER A 109 -10.11 -0.04 7.00
CA SER A 109 -10.61 1.32 6.75
C SER A 109 -9.64 2.11 5.87
N ILE A 110 -10.13 2.59 4.73
CA ILE A 110 -9.37 3.46 3.81
C ILE A 110 -8.92 4.74 4.52
N GLU A 111 -9.76 5.30 5.41
CA GLU A 111 -9.44 6.51 6.18
C GLU A 111 -8.28 6.28 7.14
N GLU A 112 -8.18 5.10 7.74
CA GLU A 112 -7.05 4.77 8.63
C GLU A 112 -5.76 4.59 7.82
N LEU A 113 -5.82 3.94 6.66
CA LEU A 113 -4.68 3.82 5.74
C LEU A 113 -4.23 5.20 5.24
N ARG A 114 -5.16 6.09 4.89
CA ARG A 114 -4.86 7.48 4.51
C ARG A 114 -4.17 8.27 5.65
N LYS A 115 -4.54 8.04 6.91
CA LYS A 115 -3.84 8.65 8.06
C LYS A 115 -2.38 8.19 8.13
N ILE A 116 -2.12 6.91 7.89
CA ILE A 116 -0.76 6.35 7.85
C ILE A 116 0.02 6.97 6.70
N GLN A 117 -0.54 7.00 5.49
CA GLN A 117 0.07 7.62 4.32
C GLN A 117 0.41 9.10 4.57
N LYS A 118 -0.53 9.88 5.08
CA LYS A 118 -0.32 11.29 5.46
C LYS A 118 0.78 11.45 6.49
N TYR A 119 0.83 10.59 7.50
CA TYR A 119 1.89 10.59 8.50
C TYR A 119 3.27 10.38 7.85
N ILE A 120 3.40 9.36 6.98
CA ILE A 120 4.66 9.06 6.27
C ILE A 120 5.10 10.27 5.43
N VAL A 121 4.22 10.75 4.54
CA VAL A 121 4.51 11.87 3.64
C VAL A 121 4.89 13.13 4.42
N TYR A 122 4.09 13.49 5.42
CA TYR A 122 4.32 14.66 6.24
C TYR A 122 5.66 14.60 7.01
N THR A 123 5.97 13.43 7.58
CA THR A 123 7.22 13.21 8.32
C THR A 123 8.43 13.33 7.39
N LEU A 124 8.37 12.73 6.20
CA LEU A 124 9.43 12.79 5.20
C LEU A 124 9.66 14.22 4.68
N ILE A 125 8.59 14.98 4.44
CA ILE A 125 8.69 16.39 4.03
C ILE A 125 9.29 17.24 5.15
N ARG A 126 8.84 17.06 6.39
CA ARG A 126 9.34 17.80 7.55
C ARG A 126 10.78 17.49 7.90
N SER A 127 11.25 16.27 7.62
CA SER A 127 12.66 15.89 7.82
C SER A 127 13.63 16.63 6.89
N LYS A 128 13.11 17.40 5.94
CA LYS A 128 13.88 18.11 4.90
C LYS A 128 14.73 17.21 4.00
N MET A 129 14.50 15.89 4.03
CA MET A 129 15.21 14.92 3.16
C MET A 129 15.06 15.27 1.67
N PHE A 130 13.94 15.87 1.30
CA PHE A 130 13.58 16.18 -0.07
C PHE A 130 13.84 17.64 -0.46
N ASP A 131 14.35 18.49 0.42
CA ASP A 131 14.56 19.92 0.14
C ASP A 131 15.48 20.17 -1.04
N LYS A 132 16.48 19.31 -1.27
CA LYS A 132 17.36 19.36 -2.43
C LYS A 132 16.67 19.19 -3.78
N PHE A 133 15.45 18.64 -3.79
CA PHE A 133 14.66 18.41 -5.00
C PHE A 133 13.60 19.49 -5.24
N ARG A 134 13.61 20.58 -4.46
CA ARG A 134 12.70 21.70 -4.69
C ARG A 134 13.07 22.45 -5.96
N TYR A 135 12.09 22.69 -6.81
CA TYR A 135 12.22 23.58 -7.95
C TYR A 135 11.67 24.98 -7.57
N ASN A 136 12.51 26.00 -7.63
CA ASN A 136 12.16 27.37 -7.17
C ASN A 136 11.53 27.38 -5.74
N GLY A 137 12.09 26.58 -4.83
CA GLY A 137 11.63 26.50 -3.44
C GLY A 137 10.35 25.68 -3.23
N LYS A 138 9.75 25.10 -4.28
CA LYS A 138 8.49 24.34 -4.25
C LYS A 138 8.71 22.91 -4.70
N PHE A 139 7.87 22.00 -4.22
CA PHE A 139 7.78 20.65 -4.78
C PHE A 139 6.91 20.64 -6.02
N GLN A 140 7.28 19.84 -7.00
CA GLN A 140 6.44 19.59 -8.17
C GLN A 140 5.37 18.54 -7.82
N LEU A 141 4.11 18.87 -8.14
CA LEU A 141 2.96 17.98 -7.95
C LEU A 141 2.46 17.55 -9.33
N LEU A 142 2.33 16.23 -9.50
CA LEU A 142 1.66 15.61 -10.63
C LEU A 142 0.35 15.02 -10.15
N ILE A 143 -0.74 15.31 -10.87
CA ILE A 143 -2.04 14.69 -10.64
C ILE A 143 -2.46 14.03 -11.94
N ASP A 144 -2.65 12.71 -11.92
CA ASP A 144 -2.97 11.94 -13.14
C ASP A 144 -3.91 10.79 -12.83
N GLY A 145 -4.72 10.42 -13.83
CA GLY A 145 -5.64 9.30 -13.77
C GLY A 145 -4.98 8.05 -14.36
N THR A 146 -4.94 6.98 -13.59
CA THR A 146 -4.34 5.71 -14.01
C THR A 146 -5.37 4.58 -13.94
N GLY A 147 -5.47 3.77 -15.02
CA GLY A 147 -6.21 2.52 -14.99
C GLY A 147 -5.48 1.46 -14.15
N LEU A 148 -6.17 0.88 -13.19
CA LEU A 148 -5.61 -0.17 -12.32
C LEU A 148 -5.83 -1.55 -12.91
N VAL A 149 -7.05 -1.83 -13.37
CA VAL A 149 -7.46 -3.15 -13.85
C VAL A 149 -8.62 -3.01 -14.83
N SER A 150 -8.69 -3.92 -15.78
CA SER A 150 -9.79 -4.05 -16.75
C SER A 150 -10.32 -5.47 -16.77
N PHE A 151 -11.64 -5.62 -16.83
CA PHE A 151 -12.37 -6.88 -16.85
C PHE A 151 -13.26 -6.98 -18.08
N ASN A 152 -13.47 -8.18 -18.56
CA ASN A 152 -14.40 -8.45 -19.68
C ASN A 152 -15.87 -8.56 -19.20
N GLN A 153 -16.10 -8.66 -17.89
CA GLN A 153 -17.42 -8.73 -17.28
C GLN A 153 -17.50 -7.75 -16.10
N LYS A 154 -18.72 -7.28 -15.80
CA LYS A 154 -18.95 -6.40 -14.66
C LYS A 154 -18.54 -7.11 -13.37
N HIS A 155 -17.57 -6.52 -12.67
CA HIS A 155 -17.01 -7.04 -11.44
C HIS A 155 -17.74 -6.48 -10.19
N CYS A 156 -18.09 -5.20 -10.20
CA CYS A 156 -18.80 -4.52 -9.12
C CYS A 156 -19.60 -3.34 -9.64
N ASP A 157 -20.38 -2.69 -8.79
CA ASP A 157 -21.21 -1.53 -9.17
C ASP A 157 -20.40 -0.25 -9.40
N HIS A 158 -19.17 -0.19 -8.94
CA HIS A 158 -18.27 0.96 -9.06
C HIS A 158 -17.41 0.93 -10.34
N CYS A 159 -17.50 -0.14 -11.16
CA CYS A 159 -16.75 -0.24 -12.40
C CYS A 159 -17.12 0.90 -13.38
N LEU A 160 -16.11 1.53 -13.94
CA LEU A 160 -16.27 2.36 -15.16
C LEU A 160 -16.55 1.45 -16.34
N VAL A 161 -17.52 1.83 -17.17
CA VAL A 161 -17.90 1.05 -18.36
C VAL A 161 -17.36 1.75 -19.60
N LYS A 162 -16.56 1.03 -20.39
CA LYS A 162 -16.03 1.50 -21.66
C LYS A 162 -16.56 0.65 -22.82
N LYS A 163 -17.20 1.30 -23.78
CA LYS A 163 -17.63 0.66 -25.03
C LYS A 163 -16.53 0.79 -26.07
N HIS A 164 -16.13 -0.32 -26.65
CA HIS A 164 -15.11 -0.39 -27.70
C HIS A 164 -15.74 -0.26 -29.09
N SER A 165 -14.92 0.05 -30.11
CA SER A 165 -15.36 0.26 -31.48
C SER A 165 -15.98 -0.98 -32.15
N ASP A 166 -15.58 -2.17 -31.70
CA ASP A 166 -16.11 -3.47 -32.13
C ASP A 166 -17.41 -3.89 -31.42
N GLY A 167 -17.92 -3.03 -30.52
CA GLY A 167 -19.17 -3.20 -29.78
C GLY A 167 -19.07 -3.94 -28.48
N HIS A 168 -17.91 -4.49 -28.09
CA HIS A 168 -17.74 -5.09 -26.75
C HIS A 168 -17.58 -4.03 -25.66
N PHE A 169 -17.81 -4.44 -24.41
CA PHE A 169 -17.65 -3.59 -23.23
C PHE A 169 -16.50 -4.10 -22.37
N SER A 170 -15.67 -3.18 -21.85
CA SER A 170 -14.76 -3.45 -20.73
C SER A 170 -15.24 -2.71 -19.47
N TYR A 171 -14.90 -3.28 -18.33
CA TYR A 171 -15.22 -2.76 -17.00
C TYR A 171 -13.91 -2.45 -16.31
N GLU A 172 -13.68 -1.19 -15.96
CA GLU A 172 -12.37 -0.71 -15.57
C GLU A 172 -12.44 -0.06 -14.19
N HIS A 173 -11.37 -0.21 -13.39
CA HIS A 173 -11.14 0.60 -12.21
C HIS A 173 -10.00 1.56 -12.46
N HIS A 174 -10.25 2.82 -12.21
CA HIS A 174 -9.27 3.89 -12.33
C HIS A 174 -9.07 4.59 -11.00
N VAL A 175 -7.87 5.13 -10.79
CA VAL A 175 -7.56 6.02 -9.67
C VAL A 175 -7.02 7.34 -10.19
N LEU A 176 -7.41 8.41 -9.53
CA LEU A 176 -6.73 9.69 -9.61
C LEU A 176 -5.64 9.69 -8.54
N GLU A 177 -4.40 9.87 -8.95
CA GLU A 177 -3.26 9.80 -8.05
C GLU A 177 -2.52 11.14 -8.03
N ALA A 178 -2.24 11.65 -6.83
CA ALA A 178 -1.40 12.81 -6.61
C ALA A 178 -0.01 12.36 -6.18
N LYS A 179 1.03 12.81 -6.91
CA LYS A 179 2.43 12.44 -6.70
C LYS A 179 3.31 13.66 -6.57
N LEU A 180 4.22 13.65 -5.60
CA LEU A 180 5.37 14.55 -5.61
C LEU A 180 6.45 13.98 -6.54
N VAL A 181 6.94 14.82 -7.44
CA VAL A 181 7.96 14.43 -8.43
C VAL A 181 9.32 14.90 -7.96
N PHE A 182 10.26 13.98 -7.92
CA PHE A 182 11.66 14.19 -7.63
C PHE A 182 12.49 13.77 -8.84
N ASP A 183 13.76 14.07 -8.83
CA ASP A 183 14.65 13.81 -9.96
C ASP A 183 14.63 12.34 -10.44
N SER A 184 14.73 11.39 -9.52
CA SER A 184 14.87 9.96 -9.83
C SER A 184 13.73 9.07 -9.33
N PHE A 185 12.72 9.64 -8.67
CA PHE A 185 11.58 8.90 -8.14
C PHE A 185 10.36 9.79 -7.95
N VAL A 186 9.21 9.18 -7.74
CA VAL A 186 7.96 9.84 -7.37
C VAL A 186 7.46 9.30 -6.05
N LEU A 187 6.81 10.14 -5.25
CA LEU A 187 6.17 9.79 -4.00
C LEU A 187 4.67 10.01 -4.12
N SER A 188 3.90 8.94 -4.08
CA SER A 188 2.45 9.03 -3.99
C SER A 188 2.04 9.64 -2.66
N ILE A 189 1.24 10.71 -2.70
CA ILE A 189 0.81 11.46 -1.52
C ILE A 189 -0.67 11.31 -1.22
N ASP A 190 -1.47 11.03 -2.24
CA ASP A 190 -2.90 10.73 -2.10
C ASP A 190 -3.42 10.02 -3.34
N SER A 191 -4.50 9.27 -3.19
CA SER A 191 -5.19 8.61 -4.29
C SER A 191 -6.69 8.56 -4.03
N GLU A 192 -7.48 8.69 -5.09
CA GLU A 192 -8.94 8.61 -5.06
C GLU A 192 -9.43 7.70 -6.18
N PHE A 193 -10.34 6.76 -5.88
CA PHE A 193 -10.95 5.94 -6.90
C PHE A 193 -11.89 6.79 -7.76
N ILE A 194 -11.77 6.62 -9.08
CA ILE A 194 -12.69 7.22 -10.04
C ILE A 194 -13.83 6.22 -10.20
N GLU A 195 -14.91 6.50 -9.51
CA GLU A 195 -16.11 5.68 -9.57
C GLU A 195 -17.01 6.11 -10.73
N ASN A 196 -17.86 5.18 -11.20
CA ASN A 196 -18.91 5.49 -12.15
C ASN A 196 -20.00 6.28 -11.39
N PRO A 197 -20.07 7.62 -11.55
CA PRO A 197 -21.12 8.37 -10.89
C PRO A 197 -22.45 7.93 -11.52
N ASN A 198 -23.51 7.90 -10.69
CA ASN A 198 -24.88 7.74 -11.15
C ASN A 198 -25.08 8.53 -12.46
N PRO A 199 -25.66 7.97 -13.54
CA PRO A 199 -25.79 8.62 -14.85
C PRO A 199 -26.30 10.07 -14.77
N ASP A 200 -27.16 10.37 -13.79
CA ASP A 200 -27.69 11.70 -13.54
C ASP A 200 -26.64 12.72 -13.05
N VAL A 201 -25.55 12.28 -12.41
CA VAL A 201 -24.47 13.15 -11.91
C VAL A 201 -23.42 13.43 -12.99
N ILE A 202 -23.28 12.55 -14.00
CA ILE A 202 -22.32 12.75 -15.12
C ILE A 202 -22.67 14.00 -15.92
N ASN A 203 -23.94 14.29 -16.12
CA ASN A 203 -24.39 15.47 -16.87
C ASN A 203 -24.05 16.79 -16.18
N ILE A 204 -24.05 16.82 -14.85
CA ILE A 204 -23.73 18.03 -14.07
C ILE A 204 -22.22 18.33 -14.11
N LYS A 205 -21.35 17.31 -14.01
CA LYS A 205 -19.87 17.50 -14.04
C LYS A 205 -19.37 17.87 -15.43
N LYS A 206 -19.89 17.27 -16.50
CA LYS A 206 -19.52 17.64 -17.88
C LYS A 206 -19.92 19.07 -18.23
N THR A 207 -21.05 19.54 -17.70
CA THR A 207 -21.52 20.91 -17.91
C THR A 207 -20.64 21.93 -17.15
N ARG A 208 -20.17 21.60 -15.93
CA ARG A 208 -19.25 22.48 -15.17
C ARG A 208 -17.88 22.63 -15.83
N LEU A 209 -17.26 21.53 -16.28
CA LEU A 209 -15.94 21.59 -16.93
C LEU A 209 -15.96 22.30 -18.29
N ARG A 210 -17.11 22.38 -18.98
CA ARG A 210 -17.25 23.17 -20.21
C ARG A 210 -17.47 24.66 -19.96
N ASN A 211 -18.00 25.03 -18.81
CA ASN A 211 -18.27 26.43 -18.45
C ASN A 211 -17.08 27.14 -17.75
N GLU A 212 -16.07 26.39 -17.32
CA GLU A 212 -14.84 26.95 -16.73
C GLU A 212 -13.68 27.08 -17.74
N SER A 213 -13.92 26.74 -19.02
CA SER A 213 -12.94 26.85 -20.12
C SER A 213 -13.35 27.92 -21.19
N LEU A 214 -14.18 28.87 -20.82
CA LEU A 214 -14.50 30.11 -21.51
C LEU A 214 -14.12 31.29 -20.60
#